data_08b2b64882504aaeeff30e4f6c4f0a1f
#
_entry.id   08b2b64882504aaeeff30e4f6c4f0a1f
#
_cell.length_a   1.000
_cell.length_b   1.000
_cell.length_c   1.000
_cell.angle_alpha   90.00
_cell.angle_beta   90.00
_cell.angle_gamma   90.00
#
_symmetry.space_group_name_H-M   'P 1'
#
loop_
_entity.id
_entity.type
_entity.pdbx_description
1 polymer ?
#
loop_
_entity_poly.entity_id
_entity_poly.type
_entity_poly.pdbx_seq_one_letter_code
_entity_poly.pdbx_strand_id
1 'polypeptide(L)'
;PDSKGRKDFRGEGFELRTDGHGVVRSNKGLFFTAYGRADAEKTVLEMDETIKQLEDALQLAKNLNQAAKKAKHIETRIADEEKQVGQMNGLKKAGIVQSAPNGIVSTTLESHMLHAGQNIHLLSEMDSNISSQSNITLHAGDSVGLYANSKGAKIYANQGNEQVQAQHAELLMNALKDVEV
;
A
#
# COMPACT_ATOMS: atom_id res chain seq x y z
N PRO A 1 3.59 -13.70 -41.57
CA PRO A 1 2.26 -14.32 -41.59
C PRO A 1 2.31 -15.46 -42.59
N ASP A 2 2.11 -16.67 -42.08
CA ASP A 2 2.01 -17.79 -43.01
C ASP A 2 0.72 -17.68 -43.84
N SER A 3 0.71 -18.28 -45.02
CA SER A 3 -0.41 -18.21 -45.96
C SER A 3 -1.72 -18.86 -45.46
N LYS A 4 -1.75 -19.37 -44.23
CA LYS A 4 -2.89 -20.09 -43.66
C LYS A 4 -3.78 -19.25 -42.74
N GLY A 5 -3.43 -17.98 -42.48
CA GLY A 5 -4.24 -17.05 -41.70
C GLY A 5 -4.45 -17.50 -40.23
N ARG A 6 -5.24 -16.74 -39.47
CA ARG A 6 -5.68 -17.12 -38.15
C ARG A 6 -6.68 -18.29 -38.24
N LYS A 7 -6.36 -19.43 -37.65
CA LYS A 7 -7.26 -20.57 -37.65
C LYS A 7 -8.30 -20.51 -36.54
N ASP A 8 -7.93 -20.00 -35.32
CA ASP A 8 -8.77 -20.01 -34.15
C ASP A 8 -8.93 -18.60 -33.57
N PHE A 9 -10.12 -18.29 -33.05
CA PHE A 9 -10.41 -17.05 -32.33
C PHE A 9 -9.74 -17.13 -30.96
N ARG A 10 -8.85 -16.14 -30.65
CA ARG A 10 -8.07 -16.10 -29.40
C ARG A 10 -8.76 -15.38 -28.25
N GLY A 11 -10.00 -14.91 -28.43
CA GLY A 11 -10.75 -14.11 -27.48
C GLY A 11 -10.77 -12.63 -27.85
N GLU A 12 -11.47 -11.84 -27.03
CA GLU A 12 -11.58 -10.40 -27.18
C GLU A 12 -10.46 -9.68 -26.41
N GLY A 13 -10.04 -8.50 -26.88
CA GLY A 13 -9.04 -7.68 -26.23
C GLY A 13 -7.82 -7.37 -27.11
N PHE A 14 -6.79 -6.82 -26.50
CA PHE A 14 -5.51 -6.57 -27.17
C PHE A 14 -4.35 -7.24 -26.41
N GLU A 15 -3.30 -7.57 -27.16
CA GLU A 15 -2.07 -8.12 -26.61
C GLU A 15 -0.88 -7.32 -27.16
N LEU A 16 -0.02 -6.80 -26.27
CA LEU A 16 1.29 -6.27 -26.61
C LEU A 16 2.33 -7.34 -26.31
N ARG A 17 2.94 -7.90 -27.36
CA ARG A 17 3.91 -8.98 -27.24
C ARG A 17 5.21 -8.66 -27.98
N THR A 18 6.32 -8.97 -27.32
CA THR A 18 7.65 -9.01 -27.93
C THR A 18 8.43 -10.19 -27.36
N ASP A 19 9.29 -10.80 -28.16
CA ASP A 19 10.24 -11.83 -27.70
C ASP A 19 11.57 -11.19 -27.22
N GLY A 20 11.72 -9.86 -27.35
CA GLY A 20 12.82 -9.06 -26.82
C GLY A 20 12.39 -8.21 -25.62
N HIS A 21 13.10 -7.13 -25.39
CA HIS A 21 12.77 -6.18 -24.32
C HIS A 21 11.62 -5.25 -24.71
N GLY A 22 10.67 -5.05 -23.80
CA GLY A 22 9.58 -4.09 -23.94
C GLY A 22 9.70 -2.97 -22.89
N VAL A 23 9.44 -1.73 -23.29
CA VAL A 23 9.44 -0.55 -22.43
C VAL A 23 8.20 0.29 -22.69
N VAL A 24 7.46 0.63 -21.61
CA VAL A 24 6.42 1.66 -21.65
C VAL A 24 6.93 2.86 -20.86
N ARG A 25 7.05 4.02 -21.50
CA ARG A 25 7.65 5.21 -20.89
C ARG A 25 6.83 6.46 -21.22
N SER A 26 6.66 7.33 -20.20
CA SER A 26 6.03 8.63 -20.35
C SER A 26 6.72 9.68 -19.47
N ASN A 27 6.99 10.88 -20.02
CA ASN A 27 7.62 11.97 -19.29
C ASN A 27 6.68 12.63 -18.26
N LYS A 28 5.35 12.51 -18.46
CA LYS A 28 4.34 13.15 -17.59
C LYS A 28 3.70 12.18 -16.61
N GLY A 29 4.02 10.87 -16.69
CA GLY A 29 3.48 9.82 -15.84
C GLY A 29 2.61 8.83 -16.58
N LEU A 30 2.23 7.75 -15.90
CA LEU A 30 1.44 6.65 -16.42
C LEU A 30 0.24 6.40 -15.50
N PHE A 31 -0.91 6.18 -16.09
CA PHE A 31 -2.12 5.76 -15.39
C PHE A 31 -2.60 4.42 -15.96
N PHE A 32 -2.59 3.38 -15.13
CA PHE A 32 -3.12 2.07 -15.44
C PHE A 32 -4.43 1.88 -14.69
N THR A 33 -5.52 1.66 -15.41
CA THR A 33 -6.82 1.54 -14.77
C THR A 33 -7.70 0.48 -15.45
N ALA A 34 -8.54 -0.16 -14.65
CA ALA A 34 -9.63 -1.02 -15.09
C ALA A 34 -11.00 -0.34 -15.01
N TYR A 35 -11.07 0.94 -14.69
CA TYR A 35 -12.30 1.72 -14.83
C TYR A 35 -12.60 1.98 -16.30
N GLY A 36 -13.75 1.51 -16.77
CA GLY A 36 -14.20 1.73 -18.14
C GLY A 36 -14.65 3.17 -18.39
N ARG A 37 -14.60 3.59 -19.67
CA ARG A 37 -15.16 4.87 -20.16
C ARG A 37 -16.01 4.57 -21.38
N ALA A 38 -17.32 4.51 -21.22
CA ALA A 38 -18.24 4.06 -22.28
C ALA A 38 -18.19 4.97 -23.50
N ASP A 39 -18.15 6.29 -23.32
CA ASP A 39 -18.29 7.25 -24.41
C ASP A 39 -17.02 8.05 -24.70
N ALA A 40 -15.96 7.88 -23.91
CA ALA A 40 -14.65 8.53 -24.04
C ALA A 40 -14.71 10.07 -24.29
N GLU A 41 -15.77 10.73 -23.80
CA GLU A 41 -16.02 12.16 -24.05
C GLU A 41 -15.13 13.10 -23.23
N LYS A 42 -14.56 12.59 -22.13
CA LYS A 42 -13.71 13.36 -21.22
C LYS A 42 -12.21 13.19 -21.57
N THR A 43 -11.37 13.81 -20.76
CA THR A 43 -9.91 13.75 -20.98
C THR A 43 -9.36 12.33 -20.76
N VAL A 44 -8.27 11.98 -21.45
CA VAL A 44 -7.57 10.69 -21.30
C VAL A 44 -7.15 10.42 -19.85
N LEU A 45 -6.87 11.46 -19.07
CA LEU A 45 -6.47 11.40 -17.66
C LEU A 45 -7.65 11.65 -16.70
N GLU A 46 -8.85 11.24 -17.04
CA GLU A 46 -9.94 11.25 -16.07
C GLU A 46 -9.65 10.24 -14.97
N MET A 47 -9.53 10.73 -13.73
CA MET A 47 -9.09 9.97 -12.56
C MET A 47 -10.04 10.12 -11.35
N ASP A 48 -11.26 10.57 -11.55
CA ASP A 48 -12.18 10.97 -10.46
C ASP A 48 -12.35 9.87 -9.41
N GLU A 49 -12.58 8.61 -9.82
CA GLU A 49 -12.74 7.48 -8.90
C GLU A 49 -11.44 7.17 -8.15
N THR A 50 -10.32 7.27 -8.84
CA THR A 50 -8.99 7.02 -8.26
C THR A 50 -8.63 8.10 -7.26
N ILE A 51 -8.90 9.37 -7.58
CA ILE A 51 -8.63 10.49 -6.68
C ILE A 51 -9.48 10.37 -5.43
N LYS A 52 -10.76 10.03 -5.57
CA LYS A 52 -11.63 9.79 -4.42
C LYS A 52 -11.08 8.69 -3.50
N GLN A 53 -10.62 7.56 -4.05
CA GLN A 53 -10.00 6.49 -3.26
C GLN A 53 -8.77 6.98 -2.50
N LEU A 54 -7.92 7.79 -3.13
CA LEU A 54 -6.74 8.37 -2.48
C LEU A 54 -7.10 9.36 -1.38
N GLU A 55 -8.13 10.17 -1.57
CA GLU A 55 -8.65 11.11 -0.56
C GLU A 55 -9.27 10.38 0.63
N ASP A 56 -10.05 9.32 0.39
CA ASP A 56 -10.64 8.47 1.44
C ASP A 56 -9.53 7.80 2.27
N ALA A 57 -8.50 7.24 1.63
CA ALA A 57 -7.33 6.68 2.31
C ALA A 57 -6.59 7.73 3.15
N LEU A 58 -6.36 8.93 2.62
CA LEU A 58 -5.75 10.02 3.36
C LEU A 58 -6.59 10.43 4.57
N GLN A 59 -7.92 10.47 4.44
CA GLN A 59 -8.79 10.78 5.56
C GLN A 59 -8.73 9.71 6.65
N LEU A 60 -8.67 8.42 6.28
CA LEU A 60 -8.45 7.32 7.21
C LEU A 60 -7.12 7.50 7.97
N ALA A 61 -6.03 7.76 7.27
CA ALA A 61 -4.71 8.01 7.87
C ALA A 61 -4.75 9.16 8.86
N LYS A 62 -5.39 10.29 8.52
CA LYS A 62 -5.59 11.44 9.41
C LYS A 62 -6.33 11.07 10.70
N ASN A 63 -7.42 10.33 10.57
CA ASN A 63 -8.25 9.92 11.71
C ASN A 63 -7.46 9.02 12.68
N LEU A 64 -6.75 8.03 12.15
CA LEU A 64 -5.92 7.12 12.95
C LEU A 64 -4.74 7.86 13.60
N ASN A 65 -4.09 8.75 12.87
CA ASN A 65 -3.00 9.57 13.41
C ASN A 65 -3.48 10.50 14.54
N GLN A 66 -4.65 11.10 14.40
CA GLN A 66 -5.23 11.93 15.44
C GLN A 66 -5.55 11.12 16.71
N ALA A 67 -6.04 9.88 16.57
CA ALA A 67 -6.27 8.99 17.69
C ALA A 67 -4.96 8.60 18.38
N ALA A 68 -3.92 8.25 17.63
CA ALA A 68 -2.58 7.95 18.14
C ALA A 68 -1.97 9.16 18.88
N LYS A 69 -2.10 10.36 18.32
CA LYS A 69 -1.66 11.61 18.97
C LYS A 69 -2.35 11.86 20.31
N LYS A 70 -3.67 11.68 20.38
CA LYS A 70 -4.41 11.81 21.66
C LYS A 70 -3.93 10.79 22.70
N ALA A 71 -3.51 9.62 22.28
CA ALA A 71 -2.92 8.57 23.12
C ALA A 71 -1.41 8.81 23.41
N LYS A 72 -0.82 9.90 22.96
CA LYS A 72 0.62 10.19 23.06
C LYS A 72 1.51 9.11 22.43
N HIS A 73 1.01 8.45 21.40
CA HIS A 73 1.76 7.48 20.62
C HIS A 73 2.51 8.15 19.45
N ILE A 74 3.38 7.39 18.79
CA ILE A 74 4.13 7.86 17.60
C ILE A 74 3.16 8.30 16.50
N GLU A 75 3.37 9.50 15.97
CA GLU A 75 2.57 10.05 14.87
C GLU A 75 3.15 9.67 13.51
N THR A 76 2.28 9.46 12.52
CA THR A 76 2.69 9.32 11.11
C THR A 76 2.90 10.67 10.43
N ARG A 77 3.66 10.70 9.35
CA ARG A 77 3.96 11.94 8.59
C ARG A 77 2.85 12.23 7.57
N ILE A 78 1.68 12.61 8.04
CA ILE A 78 0.49 12.89 7.20
C ILE A 78 0.75 13.92 6.11
N ALA A 79 1.59 14.93 6.35
CA ALA A 79 1.93 15.93 5.36
C ALA A 79 2.61 15.35 4.09
N ASP A 80 3.36 14.27 4.24
CA ASP A 80 3.98 13.60 3.11
C ASP A 80 2.94 12.84 2.27
N GLU A 81 1.94 12.24 2.90
CA GLU A 81 0.79 11.60 2.22
C GLU A 81 -0.06 12.63 1.47
N GLU A 82 -0.39 13.76 2.12
CA GLU A 82 -1.13 14.87 1.48
C GLU A 82 -0.42 15.38 0.23
N LYS A 83 0.89 15.58 0.34
CA LYS A 83 1.72 16.00 -0.78
C LYS A 83 1.68 14.97 -1.91
N GLN A 84 1.78 13.68 -1.60
CA GLN A 84 1.76 12.61 -2.59
C GLN A 84 0.41 12.54 -3.30
N VAL A 85 -0.71 12.55 -2.57
CA VAL A 85 -2.07 12.57 -3.14
C VAL A 85 -2.24 13.79 -4.04
N GLY A 86 -1.83 14.99 -3.59
CA GLY A 86 -1.90 16.21 -4.38
C GLY A 86 -1.06 16.20 -5.67
N GLN A 87 0.06 15.47 -5.69
CA GLN A 87 0.91 15.30 -6.87
C GLN A 87 0.35 14.29 -7.87
N MET A 88 -0.30 13.24 -7.39
CA MET A 88 -0.90 12.20 -8.23
C MET A 88 -2.23 12.65 -8.86
N ASN A 89 -2.91 13.61 -8.26
CA ASN A 89 -4.13 14.19 -8.81
C ASN A 89 -3.85 14.84 -10.18
N GLY A 90 -4.39 14.23 -11.25
CA GLY A 90 -4.14 14.65 -12.63
C GLY A 90 -2.68 14.52 -13.07
N LEU A 91 -1.88 13.69 -12.38
CA LEU A 91 -0.43 13.51 -12.64
C LEU A 91 0.33 14.85 -12.73
N LYS A 92 0.09 15.77 -11.78
CA LYS A 92 0.80 17.06 -11.70
C LYS A 92 2.32 16.90 -11.58
N LYS A 93 2.77 15.75 -11.12
CA LYS A 93 4.15 15.27 -11.17
C LYS A 93 4.19 13.91 -11.85
N ALA A 94 5.29 13.63 -12.56
CA ALA A 94 5.49 12.34 -13.21
C ALA A 94 5.47 11.22 -12.16
N GLY A 95 4.51 10.33 -12.26
CA GLY A 95 4.31 9.20 -11.37
C GLY A 95 3.63 8.05 -12.09
N ILE A 96 3.50 6.92 -11.39
CA ILE A 96 2.73 5.76 -11.86
C ILE A 96 1.57 5.58 -10.90
N VAL A 97 0.35 5.59 -11.42
CA VAL A 97 -0.87 5.32 -10.68
C VAL A 97 -1.50 4.06 -11.22
N GLN A 98 -1.90 3.17 -10.34
CA GLN A 98 -2.65 1.95 -10.67
C GLN A 98 -3.96 1.96 -9.90
N SER A 99 -5.06 1.70 -10.57
CA SER A 99 -6.38 1.73 -9.95
C SER A 99 -7.33 0.73 -10.62
N ALA A 100 -8.12 0.03 -9.81
CA ALA A 100 -9.11 -0.92 -10.31
C ALA A 100 -10.31 -1.03 -9.35
N PRO A 101 -11.55 -1.24 -9.86
CA PRO A 101 -12.73 -1.38 -9.03
C PRO A 101 -12.74 -2.67 -8.19
N ASN A 102 -12.15 -3.76 -8.67
CA ASN A 102 -12.26 -5.09 -8.06
C ASN A 102 -10.96 -5.65 -7.50
N GLY A 103 -9.88 -4.86 -7.51
CA GLY A 103 -8.61 -5.22 -6.89
C GLY A 103 -7.42 -5.26 -7.84
N ILE A 104 -6.24 -5.27 -7.23
CA ILE A 104 -4.93 -5.36 -7.90
C ILE A 104 -4.18 -6.52 -7.24
N VAL A 105 -3.68 -7.46 -8.05
CA VAL A 105 -2.88 -8.59 -7.58
C VAL A 105 -1.47 -8.47 -8.17
N SER A 106 -0.46 -8.56 -7.31
CA SER A 106 0.94 -8.65 -7.69
C SER A 106 1.52 -9.95 -7.16
N THR A 107 2.08 -10.78 -8.02
CA THR A 107 2.61 -12.10 -7.66
C THR A 107 3.89 -12.40 -8.42
N THR A 108 4.78 -13.18 -7.81
CA THR A 108 6.02 -13.66 -8.41
C THR A 108 6.39 -15.02 -7.82
N LEU A 109 7.11 -15.85 -8.58
CA LEU A 109 7.69 -17.10 -8.07
C LEU A 109 8.99 -16.88 -7.29
N GLU A 110 9.60 -15.72 -7.45
CA GLU A 110 10.85 -15.31 -6.80
C GLU A 110 10.58 -14.24 -5.74
N SER A 111 11.48 -13.31 -5.57
CA SER A 111 11.38 -12.24 -4.57
C SER A 111 10.55 -11.06 -5.08
N HIS A 112 9.78 -10.45 -4.20
CA HIS A 112 9.11 -9.18 -4.43
C HIS A 112 9.69 -8.12 -3.47
N MET A 113 10.29 -7.06 -4.01
CA MET A 113 10.89 -5.99 -3.24
C MET A 113 10.11 -4.69 -3.45
N LEU A 114 9.75 -4.04 -2.33
CA LEU A 114 9.18 -2.69 -2.31
C LEU A 114 10.21 -1.75 -1.66
N HIS A 115 10.65 -0.72 -2.40
CA HIS A 115 11.59 0.28 -1.92
C HIS A 115 11.11 1.68 -2.28
N ALA A 116 11.19 2.59 -1.34
CA ALA A 116 10.92 4.01 -1.54
C ALA A 116 12.06 4.85 -0.95
N GLY A 117 12.48 5.89 -1.65
CA GLY A 117 13.48 6.84 -1.17
C GLY A 117 13.00 7.73 0.00
N GLN A 118 11.70 7.72 0.29
CA GLN A 118 11.10 8.44 1.40
C GLN A 118 10.21 7.50 2.23
N ASN A 119 8.92 7.44 1.98
CA ASN A 119 7.95 6.72 2.80
C ASN A 119 7.24 5.63 2.02
N ILE A 120 6.85 4.55 2.70
CA ILE A 120 5.87 3.56 2.22
C ILE A 120 4.66 3.66 3.12
N HIS A 121 3.49 3.96 2.55
CA HIS A 121 2.20 4.00 3.24
C HIS A 121 1.36 2.81 2.81
N LEU A 122 0.92 1.99 3.77
CA LEU A 122 0.03 0.86 3.57
C LEU A 122 -1.26 1.13 4.34
N LEU A 123 -2.36 1.35 3.64
CA LEU A 123 -3.65 1.72 4.20
C LEU A 123 -4.72 0.74 3.72
N SER A 124 -5.63 0.39 4.60
CA SER A 124 -6.77 -0.49 4.33
C SER A 124 -7.95 -0.05 5.17
N GLU A 125 -9.13 0.05 4.58
CA GLU A 125 -10.37 0.35 5.30
C GLU A 125 -10.87 -0.80 6.17
N MET A 126 -10.41 -2.02 5.88
CA MET A 126 -10.75 -3.23 6.62
C MET A 126 -9.49 -3.81 7.25
N ASP A 127 -9.07 -4.98 6.84
CA ASP A 127 -7.97 -5.71 7.44
C ASP A 127 -6.69 -5.59 6.61
N SER A 128 -5.54 -5.49 7.28
CA SER A 128 -4.22 -5.66 6.68
C SER A 128 -3.57 -6.91 7.28
N ASN A 129 -3.32 -7.92 6.45
CA ASN A 129 -2.77 -9.21 6.87
C ASN A 129 -1.35 -9.39 6.36
N ILE A 130 -0.42 -9.69 7.26
CA ILE A 130 0.97 -10.02 6.93
C ILE A 130 1.25 -11.42 7.46
N SER A 131 1.56 -12.35 6.57
CA SER A 131 1.82 -13.75 6.92
C SER A 131 3.08 -14.26 6.23
N SER A 132 3.86 -15.07 6.94
CA SER A 132 5.05 -15.72 6.40
C SER A 132 5.14 -17.13 6.93
N GLN A 133 5.59 -18.05 6.11
CA GLN A 133 5.85 -19.44 6.53
C GLN A 133 7.07 -19.54 7.47
N SER A 134 8.01 -18.62 7.36
CA SER A 134 9.23 -18.62 8.19
C SER A 134 9.25 -17.45 9.15
N ASN A 135 9.74 -16.30 8.75
CA ASN A 135 9.99 -15.19 9.65
C ASN A 135 9.32 -13.90 9.15
N ILE A 136 8.84 -13.09 10.07
CA ILE A 136 8.51 -11.68 9.86
C ILE A 136 9.47 -10.88 10.72
N THR A 137 10.25 -9.97 10.10
CA THR A 137 11.23 -9.16 10.80
C THR A 137 10.94 -7.68 10.58
N LEU A 138 10.85 -6.91 11.66
CA LEU A 138 10.64 -5.47 11.64
C LEU A 138 11.86 -4.77 12.23
N HIS A 139 12.56 -3.95 11.44
CA HIS A 139 13.72 -3.16 11.88
C HIS A 139 13.43 -1.68 11.61
N ALA A 140 13.74 -0.83 12.58
CA ALA A 140 13.66 0.61 12.45
C ALA A 140 14.93 1.25 13.03
N GLY A 141 15.42 2.32 12.40
CA GLY A 141 16.55 3.09 12.91
C GLY A 141 16.22 3.84 14.20
N ASP A 142 14.99 4.34 14.32
CA ASP A 142 14.55 5.12 15.48
C ASP A 142 13.62 4.30 16.38
N SER A 143 12.42 3.97 15.92
CA SER A 143 11.41 3.31 16.77
C SER A 143 10.40 2.50 15.95
N VAL A 144 9.83 1.48 16.60
CA VAL A 144 8.67 0.72 16.12
C VAL A 144 7.51 1.00 17.06
N GLY A 145 6.40 1.50 16.51
CA GLY A 145 5.17 1.76 17.27
C GLY A 145 4.06 0.80 16.85
N LEU A 146 3.37 0.22 17.85
CA LEU A 146 2.15 -0.56 17.67
C LEU A 146 1.02 0.12 18.41
N TYR A 147 0.00 0.57 17.72
CA TYR A 147 -1.14 1.26 18.30
C TYR A 147 -2.45 0.62 17.84
N ALA A 148 -3.30 0.28 18.79
CA ALA A 148 -4.66 -0.19 18.56
C ALA A 148 -5.66 0.72 19.28
N ASN A 149 -6.54 1.37 18.52
CA ASN A 149 -7.45 2.39 19.05
C ASN A 149 -8.53 1.83 20.00
N SER A 150 -8.98 0.59 19.83
CA SER A 150 -10.16 0.11 20.57
C SER A 150 -10.04 -1.28 21.18
N LYS A 151 -9.53 -2.27 20.47
CA LYS A 151 -9.57 -3.68 20.90
C LYS A 151 -8.25 -4.22 21.43
N GLY A 152 -7.22 -3.36 21.52
CA GLY A 152 -5.90 -3.72 22.03
C GLY A 152 -5.04 -4.49 21.03
N ALA A 153 -3.84 -4.83 21.47
CA ALA A 153 -2.87 -5.65 20.76
C ALA A 153 -2.66 -6.97 21.50
N LYS A 154 -2.43 -8.05 20.76
CA LYS A 154 -2.18 -9.38 21.32
C LYS A 154 -0.91 -9.95 20.69
N ILE A 155 -0.05 -10.49 21.54
CA ILE A 155 1.19 -11.17 21.13
C ILE A 155 1.10 -12.59 21.71
N TYR A 156 1.30 -13.60 20.87
CA TYR A 156 1.25 -14.99 21.29
C TYR A 156 2.40 -15.79 20.67
N ALA A 157 3.11 -16.56 21.49
CA ALA A 157 3.99 -17.62 21.04
C ALA A 157 3.33 -18.97 21.33
N ASN A 158 3.03 -19.79 20.29
CA ASN A 158 2.46 -21.11 20.48
C ASN A 158 3.48 -22.12 21.01
N GLN A 159 4.73 -22.01 20.55
CA GLN A 159 5.87 -22.81 21.01
C GLN A 159 7.10 -21.88 21.08
N GLY A 160 7.92 -22.08 22.10
CA GLY A 160 9.07 -21.21 22.38
C GLY A 160 8.72 -20.07 23.36
N ASN A 161 9.63 -19.13 23.51
CA ASN A 161 9.50 -18.02 24.45
C ASN A 161 9.16 -16.72 23.76
N GLU A 162 8.37 -15.88 24.39
CA GLU A 162 8.31 -14.45 24.11
C GLU A 162 9.43 -13.75 24.87
N GLN A 163 10.24 -12.97 24.15
CA GLN A 163 11.33 -12.19 24.75
C GLN A 163 11.10 -10.71 24.49
N VAL A 164 11.00 -9.92 25.55
CA VAL A 164 10.97 -8.46 25.51
C VAL A 164 12.19 -7.95 26.27
N GLN A 165 13.06 -7.19 25.62
CA GLN A 165 14.31 -6.74 26.21
C GLN A 165 14.60 -5.28 25.88
N ALA A 166 14.97 -4.49 26.90
CA ALA A 166 15.59 -3.18 26.73
C ALA A 166 17.07 -3.29 27.15
N GLN A 167 18.02 -3.05 26.20
CA GLN A 167 19.45 -3.26 26.47
C GLN A 167 20.13 -2.10 27.20
N HIS A 168 19.70 -0.85 26.93
CA HIS A 168 20.36 0.35 27.44
C HIS A 168 19.40 1.33 28.10
N ALA A 169 18.14 0.92 28.32
CA ALA A 169 17.10 1.74 28.92
C ALA A 169 16.12 0.88 29.72
N GLU A 170 15.12 1.50 30.31
CA GLU A 170 14.11 0.84 31.11
C GLU A 170 13.03 0.18 30.23
N LEU A 171 12.52 -0.97 30.65
CA LEU A 171 11.28 -1.54 30.16
C LEU A 171 10.11 -0.99 30.99
N LEU A 172 9.31 -0.10 30.39
CA LEU A 172 8.18 0.53 31.07
C LEU A 172 6.87 -0.18 30.69
N MET A 173 6.16 -0.70 31.67
CA MET A 173 4.83 -1.28 31.56
C MET A 173 3.85 -0.46 32.40
N ASN A 174 2.92 0.25 31.74
CA ASN A 174 1.94 1.10 32.41
C ASN A 174 0.51 0.64 32.08
N ALA A 175 -0.31 0.51 33.11
CA ALA A 175 -1.73 0.25 32.98
C ALA A 175 -2.52 1.19 33.88
N LEU A 176 -3.75 1.58 33.48
CA LEU A 176 -4.65 2.39 34.34
C LEU A 176 -5.33 1.58 35.45
N LYS A 177 -5.42 0.27 35.27
CA LYS A 177 -6.06 -0.62 36.29
C LYS A 177 -5.06 -1.61 36.80
N ASP A 178 -4.77 -2.67 36.07
CA ASP A 178 -3.94 -3.77 36.54
C ASP A 178 -2.91 -4.18 35.52
N VAL A 179 -1.74 -4.62 35.95
CA VAL A 179 -0.73 -5.36 35.20
C VAL A 179 -0.64 -6.74 35.82
N GLU A 180 -1.07 -7.76 35.08
CA GLU A 180 -0.85 -9.15 35.44
C GLU A 180 0.37 -9.68 34.67
N VAL A 181 1.34 -10.26 35.39
CA VAL A 181 2.59 -10.82 34.82
C VAL A 181 2.67 -12.30 35.16
#